data_fc2481c0fa6886f6e65a98260fb25c61
#
_entry.id   fc2481c0fa6886f6e65a98260fb25c61
#
_cell.length_a   1.000
_cell.length_b   1.000
_cell.length_c   1.000
_cell.angle_alpha   90.00
_cell.angle_beta   90.00
_cell.angle_gamma   90.00
#
_symmetry.space_group_name_H-M   'P 1'
#
loop_
_entity.id
_entity.type
_entity.pdbx_description
1 polymer ?
#
loop_
_entity_poly.entity_id
_entity_poly.type
_entity_poly.pdbx_seq_one_letter_code
_entity_poly.pdbx_strand_id
1 'polypeptide(L)'
;MKNGFSIAALAVFLLSGCVSDRPQEAKNAYESDYERFFQNVIVKEKTPHYVTYEYKDVRIDELAFLASRYCQEQGGKTAYLHDTVLYRNFTRRATFDCLELQN
;
A
#
# COMPACT_ATOMS: atom_id res chain seq x y z
N MET A 1 19.46 48.02 16.03
CA MET A 1 18.07 47.77 15.82
C MET A 1 17.79 46.92 14.62
N LYS A 2 18.01 47.51 13.50
CA LYS A 2 17.68 46.85 12.26
C LYS A 2 18.45 45.58 12.04
N ASN A 3 19.64 45.54 12.54
CA ASN A 3 20.47 44.38 12.35
C ASN A 3 19.88 43.13 12.94
N GLY A 4 19.17 43.28 14.02
CA GLY A 4 18.61 42.12 14.68
C GLY A 4 17.62 41.38 13.83
N PHE A 5 16.92 42.08 12.98
CA PHE A 5 15.93 41.43 12.15
C PHE A 5 16.54 40.49 11.16
N SER A 6 17.63 40.92 10.57
CA SER A 6 18.28 40.07 9.56
C SER A 6 18.75 38.77 10.14
N ILE A 7 19.28 38.79 11.32
CA ILE A 7 19.79 37.61 11.96
C ILE A 7 18.67 36.60 12.21
N ALA A 8 17.54 37.11 12.68
CA ALA A 8 16.44 36.22 12.96
C ALA A 8 15.96 35.49 11.71
N ALA A 9 15.93 36.19 10.61
CA ALA A 9 15.46 35.58 9.37
C ALA A 9 16.34 34.42 8.94
N LEU A 10 17.62 34.60 9.10
CA LEU A 10 18.55 33.54 8.71
C LEU A 10 18.36 32.26 9.51
N ALA A 11 18.09 32.40 10.78
CA ALA A 11 17.90 31.23 11.62
C ALA A 11 16.72 30.40 11.15
N VAL A 12 15.69 31.06 10.73
CA VAL A 12 14.49 30.36 10.28
C VAL A 12 14.78 29.48 9.07
N PHE A 13 15.56 29.96 8.15
CA PHE A 13 15.88 29.17 6.96
C PHE A 13 16.58 27.88 7.28
N LEU A 14 17.52 27.93 8.18
CA LEU A 14 18.28 26.75 8.52
C LEU A 14 17.39 25.65 9.08
N LEU A 15 16.46 26.00 9.91
CA LEU A 15 15.56 25.03 10.49
C LEU A 15 14.70 24.36 9.44
N SER A 16 14.24 25.13 8.48
CA SER A 16 13.39 24.58 7.43
C SER A 16 14.13 23.52 6.63
N GLY A 17 15.38 23.78 6.31
CA GLY A 17 16.15 22.83 5.53
C GLY A 17 16.29 21.49 6.22
N CYS A 18 16.58 21.50 7.50
CA CYS A 18 16.78 20.25 8.23
C CYS A 18 15.51 19.42 8.28
N VAL A 19 14.39 20.05 8.47
CA VAL A 19 13.12 19.32 8.57
C VAL A 19 12.76 18.65 7.25
N SER A 20 13.09 19.28 6.15
CA SER A 20 12.71 18.75 4.85
C SER A 20 13.38 17.42 4.50
N ASP A 21 14.63 17.26 4.87
CA ASP A 21 15.40 16.11 4.42
C ASP A 21 14.83 14.80 4.91
N ARG A 22 14.51 14.72 6.18
CA ARG A 22 14.07 13.47 6.76
C ARG A 22 12.79 12.91 6.16
N PRO A 23 11.76 13.71 5.99
CA PRO A 23 10.54 13.19 5.38
C PRO A 23 10.76 12.63 3.99
N GLN A 24 11.69 13.20 3.26
CA GLN A 24 11.95 12.71 1.91
C GLN A 24 12.53 11.31 1.90
N GLU A 25 13.46 11.04 2.77
CA GLU A 25 14.05 9.70 2.83
C GLU A 25 13.02 8.65 3.17
N ALA A 26 12.20 8.92 4.15
CA ALA A 26 11.16 7.98 4.54
C ALA A 26 10.18 7.74 3.41
N LYS A 27 9.85 8.79 2.70
CA LYS A 27 8.91 8.68 1.60
C LYS A 27 9.47 7.83 0.47
N ASN A 28 10.74 8.00 0.16
CA ASN A 28 11.34 7.23 -0.91
C ASN A 28 11.38 5.75 -0.60
N ALA A 29 11.70 5.40 0.63
CA ALA A 29 11.73 4.00 1.02
C ALA A 29 10.33 3.38 0.90
N TYR A 30 9.34 4.12 1.32
CA TYR A 30 7.97 3.64 1.26
C TYR A 30 7.53 3.42 -0.19
N GLU A 31 7.85 4.36 -1.05
CA GLU A 31 7.48 4.26 -2.46
C GLU A 31 8.17 3.07 -3.13
N SER A 32 9.38 2.79 -2.75
CA SER A 32 10.12 1.68 -3.32
C SER A 32 9.45 0.35 -3.00
N ASP A 33 9.01 0.17 -1.75
CA ASP A 33 8.30 -1.04 -1.36
C ASP A 33 6.98 -1.16 -2.08
N TYR A 34 6.29 -0.06 -2.23
CA TYR A 34 5.01 -0.02 -2.89
C TYR A 34 5.15 -0.43 -4.35
N GLU A 35 6.16 0.08 -5.03
CA GLU A 35 6.42 -0.28 -6.41
C GLU A 35 6.72 -1.76 -6.57
N ARG A 36 7.55 -2.30 -5.67
CA ARG A 36 7.88 -3.72 -5.69
C ARG A 36 6.62 -4.56 -5.58
N PHE A 37 5.73 -4.16 -4.70
CA PHE A 37 4.49 -4.87 -4.50
C PHE A 37 3.66 -4.92 -5.79
N PHE A 38 3.47 -3.78 -6.42
CA PHE A 38 2.64 -3.73 -7.61
C PHE A 38 3.26 -4.42 -8.82
N GLN A 39 4.56 -4.51 -8.87
CA GLN A 39 5.20 -5.22 -9.95
C GLN A 39 5.02 -6.73 -9.85
N ASN A 40 4.71 -7.21 -8.65
CA ASN A 40 4.61 -8.63 -8.41
C ASN A 40 3.19 -9.13 -8.18
N VAL A 41 2.20 -8.28 -8.41
CA VAL A 41 0.80 -8.65 -8.20
C VAL A 41 -0.01 -8.27 -9.42
N ILE A 42 -0.78 -9.23 -9.93
CA ILE A 42 -1.66 -9.03 -11.07
C ILE A 42 -3.06 -9.42 -10.66
N VAL A 43 -4.03 -8.56 -10.98
CA VAL A 43 -5.43 -8.92 -10.75
C VAL A 43 -5.88 -9.76 -11.92
N LYS A 44 -6.20 -11.01 -11.68
CA LYS A 44 -6.60 -11.94 -12.73
C LYS A 44 -8.10 -11.89 -12.97
N GLU A 45 -8.86 -11.71 -11.91
CA GLU A 45 -10.31 -11.70 -12.03
C GLU A 45 -10.89 -10.91 -10.89
N LYS A 46 -11.90 -10.09 -11.15
CA LYS A 46 -12.59 -9.41 -10.07
C LYS A 46 -14.06 -9.25 -10.40
N THR A 47 -14.88 -9.62 -9.44
CA THR A 47 -16.33 -9.51 -9.53
C THR A 47 -16.82 -8.90 -8.22
N PRO A 48 -18.09 -8.51 -8.14
CA PRO A 48 -18.60 -8.02 -6.85
C PRO A 48 -18.55 -9.06 -5.74
N HIS A 49 -18.33 -10.32 -6.08
CA HIS A 49 -18.36 -11.42 -5.11
C HIS A 49 -17.00 -11.92 -4.72
N TYR A 50 -15.99 -11.70 -5.54
CA TYR A 50 -14.64 -12.18 -5.23
C TYR A 50 -13.59 -11.48 -6.10
N VAL A 51 -12.34 -11.65 -5.70
CA VAL A 51 -11.21 -11.13 -6.47
C VAL A 51 -10.08 -12.16 -6.40
N THR A 52 -9.43 -12.39 -7.55
CA THR A 52 -8.32 -13.33 -7.65
C THR A 52 -7.07 -12.60 -8.07
N TYR A 53 -5.99 -12.81 -7.34
CA TYR A 53 -4.68 -12.22 -7.64
C TYR A 53 -3.68 -13.30 -8.00
N GLU A 54 -2.81 -12.98 -8.94
CA GLU A 54 -1.64 -13.80 -9.23
C GLU A 54 -0.43 -13.04 -8.72
N TYR A 55 0.40 -13.68 -7.92
CA TYR A 55 1.46 -12.96 -7.23
C TYR A 55 2.69 -13.82 -7.01
N LYS A 56 3.82 -13.16 -6.80
CA LYS A 56 5.06 -13.79 -6.38
C LYS A 56 5.83 -12.78 -5.52
N ASP A 57 6.63 -13.30 -4.59
CA ASP A 57 7.50 -12.48 -3.76
C ASP A 57 6.76 -11.41 -2.95
N VAL A 58 5.51 -11.66 -2.65
CA VAL A 58 4.74 -10.83 -1.72
C VAL A 58 4.03 -11.75 -0.75
N ARG A 59 3.67 -11.20 0.39
CA ARG A 59 3.06 -11.98 1.44
C ARG A 59 1.55 -11.96 1.30
N ILE A 60 0.93 -13.02 1.79
CA ILE A 60 -0.52 -13.14 1.68
C ILE A 60 -1.25 -12.05 2.46
N ASP A 61 -0.68 -11.58 3.55
CA ASP A 61 -1.33 -10.51 4.32
C ASP A 61 -1.30 -9.18 3.58
N GLU A 62 -0.31 -8.96 2.73
CA GLU A 62 -0.29 -7.79 1.87
C GLU A 62 -1.43 -7.84 0.87
N LEU A 63 -1.67 -9.03 0.31
CA LEU A 63 -2.79 -9.21 -0.61
C LEU A 63 -4.13 -9.07 0.11
N ALA A 64 -4.21 -9.56 1.34
CA ALA A 64 -5.43 -9.45 2.11
C ALA A 64 -5.84 -8.01 2.33
N PHE A 65 -4.87 -7.15 2.54
CA PHE A 65 -5.16 -5.73 2.70
C PHE A 65 -5.75 -5.16 1.41
N LEU A 66 -5.18 -5.52 0.29
CA LEU A 66 -5.64 -5.06 -1.01
C LEU A 66 -7.06 -5.58 -1.28
N ALA A 67 -7.29 -6.86 -0.99
CA ALA A 67 -8.60 -7.46 -1.17
C ALA A 67 -9.64 -6.82 -0.27
N SER A 68 -9.27 -6.49 0.96
CA SER A 68 -10.18 -5.82 1.88
C SER A 68 -10.66 -4.49 1.32
N ARG A 69 -9.76 -3.73 0.75
CA ARG A 69 -10.14 -2.46 0.14
C ARG A 69 -11.08 -2.68 -1.02
N TYR A 70 -10.79 -3.64 -1.85
CA TYR A 70 -11.65 -3.93 -2.99
C TYR A 70 -13.05 -4.34 -2.53
N CYS A 71 -13.13 -5.27 -1.57
CA CYS A 71 -14.43 -5.75 -1.12
C CYS A 71 -15.22 -4.66 -0.44
N GLN A 72 -14.58 -3.74 0.25
CA GLN A 72 -15.29 -2.62 0.85
C GLN A 72 -15.93 -1.72 -0.20
N GLU A 73 -15.29 -1.59 -1.34
CA GLU A 73 -15.85 -0.81 -2.43
C GLU A 73 -17.05 -1.50 -3.07
N GLN A 74 -17.23 -2.78 -2.80
CA GLN A 74 -18.35 -3.55 -3.34
C GLN A 74 -19.51 -3.60 -2.36
N GLY A 75 -19.86 -2.46 -1.76
CA GLY A 75 -20.98 -2.40 -0.86
C GLY A 75 -20.64 -2.68 0.58
N GLY A 76 -19.41 -2.40 0.99
CA GLY A 76 -19.03 -2.57 2.38
C GLY A 76 -18.81 -4.00 2.79
N LYS A 77 -18.40 -4.85 1.87
CA LYS A 77 -18.19 -6.26 2.17
C LYS A 77 -16.83 -6.50 2.80
N THR A 78 -16.68 -7.66 3.38
CA THR A 78 -15.44 -8.08 4.02
C THR A 78 -14.77 -9.14 3.19
N ALA A 79 -13.45 -9.09 3.10
CA ALA A 79 -12.67 -10.05 2.32
C ALA A 79 -12.30 -11.25 3.18
N TYR A 80 -12.50 -12.45 2.62
CA TYR A 80 -12.12 -13.71 3.26
C TYR A 80 -11.31 -14.52 2.27
N LEU A 81 -10.18 -15.03 2.71
CA LEU A 81 -9.35 -15.86 1.85
C LEU A 81 -10.08 -17.16 1.55
N HIS A 82 -10.35 -17.39 0.27
CA HIS A 82 -11.01 -18.60 -0.16
C HIS A 82 -10.01 -19.73 -0.34
N ASP A 83 -8.97 -19.49 -1.11
CA ASP A 83 -7.91 -20.45 -1.26
C ASP A 83 -6.68 -19.80 -1.88
N THR A 84 -5.57 -20.56 -1.84
CA THR A 84 -4.36 -20.20 -2.56
C THR A 84 -3.89 -21.43 -3.28
N VAL A 85 -3.42 -21.27 -4.50
CA VAL A 85 -2.89 -22.38 -5.27
C VAL A 85 -1.58 -21.97 -5.91
N LEU A 86 -0.67 -22.93 -6.03
CA LEU A 86 0.57 -22.72 -6.75
C LEU A 86 0.27 -22.85 -8.23
N TYR A 87 0.56 -21.79 -8.97
CA TYR A 87 0.19 -21.75 -10.37
C TYR A 87 1.34 -22.18 -11.27
N ARG A 88 2.45 -21.46 -11.21
CA ARG A 88 3.63 -21.78 -12.02
C ARG A 88 4.86 -21.43 -11.24
N ASN A 89 5.87 -22.29 -11.28
CA ASN A 89 7.15 -22.01 -10.66
C ASN A 89 6.97 -21.33 -9.32
N PHE A 90 7.26 -20.08 -9.20
CA PHE A 90 7.15 -19.36 -7.94
C PHE A 90 5.92 -18.44 -7.88
N THR A 91 5.01 -18.61 -8.82
CA THR A 91 3.82 -17.76 -8.90
C THR A 91 2.65 -18.50 -8.26
N ARG A 92 1.88 -17.76 -7.46
CA ARG A 92 0.71 -18.30 -6.78
C ARG A 92 -0.52 -17.49 -7.13
N ARG A 93 -1.67 -18.07 -6.94
CA ARG A 93 -2.94 -17.38 -7.07
C ARG A 93 -3.69 -17.46 -5.76
N ALA A 94 -4.29 -16.36 -5.36
CA ALA A 94 -5.11 -16.29 -4.16
C ALA A 94 -6.45 -15.69 -4.51
N THR A 95 -7.52 -16.33 -4.06
CA THR A 95 -8.88 -15.85 -4.27
C THR A 95 -9.45 -15.42 -2.94
N PHE A 96 -10.00 -14.21 -2.92
CA PHE A 96 -10.65 -13.67 -1.72
C PHE A 96 -12.14 -13.46 -2.04
N ASP A 97 -12.99 -14.03 -1.21
CA ASP A 97 -14.42 -13.80 -1.33
C ASP A 97 -14.81 -12.51 -0.64
N CYS A 98 -15.72 -11.77 -1.26
CA CYS A 98 -16.30 -10.58 -0.64
C CYS A 98 -17.63 -10.97 -0.03
N LEU A 99 -17.69 -11.00 1.28
CA LEU A 99 -18.88 -11.46 1.99
C LEU A 99 -19.43 -10.35 2.85
N GLU A 100 -20.74 -10.34 2.99
CA GLU A 100 -21.40 -9.38 3.87
C GLU A 100 -21.33 -9.88 5.29
N LEU A 101 -21.03 -8.95 6.20
CA LEU A 101 -21.03 -9.29 7.61
C LEU A 101 -22.49 -9.40 8.07
N GLN A 102 -22.80 -10.49 8.71
CA GLN A 102 -24.13 -10.70 9.26
C GLN A 102 -24.06 -10.66 10.78
N ASN A 103 -24.90 -9.85 11.36
CA ASN A 103 -24.94 -9.72 12.81
C ASN A 103 -26.06 -10.54 13.40
#